data_d554301af59d30b2e9830873c0dc078a
#
_entry.id   d554301af59d30b2e9830873c0dc078a
#
_cell.length_a   1.000
_cell.length_b   1.000
_cell.length_c   1.000
_cell.angle_alpha   90.00
_cell.angle_beta   90.00
_cell.angle_gamma   90.00
#
_symmetry.space_group_name_H-M   'P 1'
#
loop_
_entity.id
_entity.type
_entity.pdbx_description
1 polymer ?
#
loop_
_entity_poly.entity_id
_entity_poly.type
_entity_poly.pdbx_seq_one_letter_code
_entity_poly.pdbx_strand_id
1 'polypeptide(L)'
;HAPDLIILEEGEDFGFSEAVNNLGIAGFGTIPTVRLTNANIDINFLKSMGTLPRSIARSEFEKRVARTPRGLAEQLATVYGHNFSSPVYVPGMSVIGRLRLGYESEVSELLEPYLIGESIEITNASALAGQLVFAQHYESTGSEESLRLALEAAELAFDERGEPLEVAPMHNEMSDSFFMATPLLVKAGKFTGKRKYYDMATRHVIYMRTLLQRHNDLYRHSPEADVAWSRGNGFAALGLALALSDFPKNHPARDIILGFLVNHLNALLPHQDSDGMWHEVIDYPGSFAEITSTAMIGTAIKRGLDEGWLHEETFLPALQKAWKAVKIRTSFEGVFINACTSTGKMSSLEAYLDRLAIFNLDDRAGGMVMNFSIEMAAL
;
A
#
# COMPACT_ATOMS: atom_id res chain seq x y z
N HIS A 1 14.06 -9.28 -14.63
CA HIS A 1 14.14 -10.33 -15.65
C HIS A 1 14.42 -11.69 -15.00
N ALA A 2 13.74 -12.75 -15.45
CA ALA A 2 14.05 -14.12 -15.10
C ALA A 2 14.58 -14.82 -16.37
N PRO A 3 15.87 -15.20 -16.41
CA PRO A 3 16.46 -15.85 -17.58
C PRO A 3 15.98 -17.31 -17.72
N ASP A 4 16.10 -17.87 -18.92
CA ASP A 4 15.82 -19.29 -19.15
C ASP A 4 17.03 -20.17 -18.78
N LEU A 5 18.22 -19.59 -18.76
CA LEU A 5 19.48 -20.25 -18.43
C LEU A 5 20.45 -19.24 -17.82
N ILE A 6 21.22 -19.66 -16.84
CA ILE A 6 22.37 -18.92 -16.34
C ILE A 6 23.65 -19.63 -16.79
N ILE A 7 24.52 -18.87 -17.44
CA ILE A 7 25.81 -19.36 -17.90
C ILE A 7 26.89 -18.89 -16.93
N LEU A 8 27.66 -19.81 -16.39
CA LEU A 8 28.73 -19.56 -15.46
C LEU A 8 30.08 -19.83 -16.14
N GLU A 9 31.06 -19.02 -15.83
CA GLU A 9 32.45 -19.27 -16.21
C GLU A 9 33.06 -20.43 -15.40
N GLU A 10 34.18 -20.96 -15.85
CA GLU A 10 34.92 -21.97 -15.12
C GLU A 10 35.50 -21.37 -13.83
N GLY A 11 35.28 -22.04 -12.70
CA GLY A 11 35.74 -21.57 -11.39
C GLY A 11 34.77 -21.94 -10.26
N GLU A 12 35.09 -21.51 -9.05
CA GLU A 12 34.22 -21.66 -7.89
C GLU A 12 33.06 -20.63 -7.94
N ASP A 13 31.86 -21.07 -7.65
CA ASP A 13 30.65 -20.22 -7.60
C ASP A 13 30.01 -20.14 -6.20
N PHE A 14 30.73 -20.64 -5.19
CA PHE A 14 30.32 -20.62 -3.79
C PHE A 14 28.89 -21.17 -3.53
N GLY A 15 28.50 -22.18 -4.31
CA GLY A 15 27.17 -22.80 -4.21
C GLY A 15 26.06 -22.08 -4.94
N PHE A 16 26.36 -21.04 -5.73
CA PHE A 16 25.34 -20.27 -6.45
C PHE A 16 24.56 -21.13 -7.44
N SER A 17 25.23 -21.95 -8.26
CA SER A 17 24.54 -22.82 -9.22
C SER A 17 23.65 -23.85 -8.53
N GLU A 18 24.09 -24.44 -7.43
CA GLU A 18 23.29 -25.36 -6.64
C GLU A 18 22.03 -24.68 -6.06
N ALA A 19 22.21 -23.50 -5.48
CA ALA A 19 21.11 -22.73 -4.92
C ALA A 19 20.06 -22.37 -5.99
N VAL A 20 20.48 -21.85 -7.16
CA VAL A 20 19.56 -21.44 -8.22
C VAL A 20 18.88 -22.63 -8.89
N ASN A 21 19.56 -23.78 -9.05
CA ASN A 21 18.99 -24.98 -9.63
C ASN A 21 18.01 -25.70 -8.68
N ASN A 22 18.26 -25.66 -7.37
CA ASN A 22 17.49 -26.47 -6.40
C ASN A 22 16.48 -25.61 -5.61
N LEU A 23 16.85 -24.41 -5.18
CA LEU A 23 16.01 -23.50 -4.42
C LEU A 23 15.34 -22.44 -5.31
N GLY A 24 16.02 -22.02 -6.37
CA GLY A 24 15.55 -21.03 -7.31
C GLY A 24 15.69 -19.60 -6.79
N ILE A 25 15.15 -18.67 -7.58
CA ILE A 25 15.00 -17.27 -7.18
C ILE A 25 13.77 -17.18 -6.29
N ALA A 26 13.91 -16.53 -5.15
CA ALA A 26 12.86 -16.38 -4.15
C ALA A 26 11.52 -15.97 -4.77
N GLY A 27 10.51 -16.82 -4.61
CA GLY A 27 9.15 -16.61 -5.08
C GLY A 27 8.92 -16.83 -6.58
N PHE A 28 9.94 -17.20 -7.36
CA PHE A 28 9.79 -17.45 -8.81
C PHE A 28 10.09 -18.87 -9.23
N GLY A 29 10.97 -19.58 -8.51
CA GLY A 29 11.38 -20.93 -8.82
C GLY A 29 12.75 -21.03 -9.49
N THR A 30 13.05 -22.21 -10.00
CA THR A 30 14.41 -22.59 -10.43
C THR A 30 14.76 -22.08 -11.82
N ILE A 31 16.07 -21.85 -12.01
CA ILE A 31 16.67 -21.53 -13.30
C ILE A 31 17.84 -22.50 -13.52
N PRO A 32 17.88 -23.24 -14.64
CA PRO A 32 19.00 -24.12 -14.94
C PRO A 32 20.29 -23.32 -15.12
N THR A 33 21.39 -23.88 -14.67
CA THR A 33 22.73 -23.31 -14.84
C THR A 33 23.60 -24.25 -15.69
N VAL A 34 24.50 -23.66 -16.47
CA VAL A 34 25.50 -24.40 -17.25
C VAL A 34 26.88 -23.76 -17.05
N ARG A 35 27.91 -24.57 -16.82
CA ARG A 35 29.29 -24.11 -16.80
C ARG A 35 29.90 -24.23 -18.21
N LEU A 36 30.46 -23.15 -18.68
CA LEU A 36 31.25 -23.15 -19.91
C LEU A 36 32.73 -23.32 -19.58
N THR A 37 33.34 -24.33 -20.18
CA THR A 37 34.77 -24.42 -20.35
C THR A 37 35.14 -23.91 -21.74
N ASN A 38 36.33 -23.43 -21.95
CA ASN A 38 36.83 -22.98 -23.26
C ASN A 38 36.64 -24.03 -24.38
N ALA A 39 36.47 -25.29 -24.03
CA ALA A 39 36.25 -26.41 -24.95
C ALA A 39 34.78 -26.57 -25.41
N ASN A 40 33.82 -25.94 -24.74
CA ASN A 40 32.39 -26.23 -24.94
C ASN A 40 31.64 -25.14 -25.69
N ILE A 41 32.25 -23.98 -26.00
CA ILE A 41 31.61 -22.90 -26.75
C ILE A 41 31.80 -23.15 -28.23
N ASP A 42 30.90 -23.91 -28.83
CA ASP A 42 30.81 -24.06 -30.28
C ASP A 42 29.53 -23.48 -30.87
N ILE A 43 29.47 -23.46 -32.20
CA ILE A 43 28.30 -22.94 -32.91
C ILE A 43 27.01 -23.74 -32.63
N ASN A 44 27.12 -25.02 -32.26
CA ASN A 44 26.00 -25.89 -31.95
C ASN A 44 25.44 -25.56 -30.58
N PHE A 45 26.30 -25.26 -29.60
CA PHE A 45 25.85 -24.74 -28.30
C PHE A 45 25.08 -23.43 -28.48
N LEU A 46 25.63 -22.45 -29.24
CA LEU A 46 24.94 -21.17 -29.49
C LEU A 46 23.60 -21.36 -30.22
N LYS A 47 23.52 -22.30 -31.17
CA LYS A 47 22.28 -22.63 -31.84
C LYS A 47 21.26 -23.29 -30.91
N SER A 48 21.69 -24.13 -30.00
CA SER A 48 20.83 -24.79 -29.02
C SER A 48 20.18 -23.79 -28.03
N MET A 49 20.83 -22.66 -27.77
CA MET A 49 20.29 -21.60 -26.91
C MET A 49 18.97 -20.99 -27.44
N GLY A 50 18.77 -20.97 -28.76
CA GLY A 50 17.51 -20.51 -29.37
C GLY A 50 16.32 -21.45 -29.18
N THR A 51 16.56 -22.67 -28.69
CA THR A 51 15.55 -23.73 -28.49
C THR A 51 15.37 -24.14 -27.03
N LEU A 52 15.97 -23.37 -26.09
CA LEU A 52 15.83 -23.67 -24.66
C LEU A 52 14.38 -23.57 -24.20
N PRO A 53 13.92 -24.52 -23.38
CA PRO A 53 12.62 -24.38 -22.74
C PRO A 53 12.64 -23.20 -21.74
N ARG A 54 11.45 -22.63 -21.49
CA ARG A 54 11.30 -21.62 -20.45
C ARG A 54 11.69 -22.20 -19.09
N SER A 55 12.51 -21.46 -18.33
CA SER A 55 12.74 -21.77 -16.93
C SER A 55 11.45 -21.63 -16.09
N ILE A 56 11.40 -22.31 -14.95
CA ILE A 56 10.27 -22.15 -14.02
C ILE A 56 10.15 -20.70 -13.59
N ALA A 57 11.26 -20.06 -13.22
CA ALA A 57 11.28 -18.66 -12.81
C ALA A 57 10.78 -17.71 -13.90
N ARG A 58 11.17 -17.93 -15.15
CA ARG A 58 10.69 -17.10 -16.26
C ARG A 58 9.22 -17.32 -16.56
N SER A 59 8.76 -18.56 -16.52
CA SER A 59 7.34 -18.87 -16.72
C SER A 59 6.47 -18.20 -15.67
N GLU A 60 6.90 -18.25 -14.40
CA GLU A 60 6.20 -17.58 -13.29
C GLU A 60 6.22 -16.06 -13.44
N PHE A 61 7.37 -15.48 -13.78
CA PHE A 61 7.49 -14.04 -14.05
C PHE A 61 6.54 -13.57 -15.16
N GLU A 62 6.51 -14.28 -16.29
CA GLU A 62 5.67 -13.95 -17.45
C GLU A 62 4.17 -14.04 -17.07
N LYS A 63 3.77 -15.06 -16.29
CA LYS A 63 2.40 -15.20 -15.79
C LYS A 63 2.02 -14.02 -14.89
N ARG A 64 2.90 -13.60 -13.96
CA ARG A 64 2.63 -12.46 -13.07
C ARG A 64 2.52 -11.15 -13.85
N VAL A 65 3.37 -10.92 -14.83
CA VAL A 65 3.31 -9.74 -15.70
C VAL A 65 2.01 -9.71 -16.52
N ALA A 66 1.52 -10.85 -16.96
CA ALA A 66 0.30 -10.97 -17.76
C ALA A 66 -1.00 -10.79 -16.97
N ARG A 67 -0.96 -10.86 -15.61
CA ARG A 67 -2.17 -10.68 -14.80
C ARG A 67 -2.82 -9.33 -15.05
N THR A 68 -4.15 -9.36 -15.20
CA THR A 68 -4.95 -8.13 -15.22
C THR A 68 -5.08 -7.54 -13.82
N PRO A 69 -5.37 -6.24 -13.69
CA PRO A 69 -5.60 -5.62 -12.39
C PRO A 69 -6.74 -6.31 -11.63
N ARG A 70 -7.89 -6.52 -12.28
CA ARG A 70 -9.03 -7.21 -11.67
C ARG A 70 -8.70 -8.65 -11.26
N GLY A 71 -7.99 -9.39 -12.12
CA GLY A 71 -7.58 -10.76 -11.80
C GLY A 71 -6.64 -10.86 -10.59
N LEU A 72 -5.75 -9.88 -10.39
CA LEU A 72 -4.93 -9.82 -9.18
C LEU A 72 -5.77 -9.47 -7.94
N ALA A 73 -6.70 -8.52 -8.04
CA ALA A 73 -7.58 -8.16 -6.93
C ALA A 73 -8.45 -9.34 -6.49
N GLU A 74 -9.11 -10.03 -7.44
CA GLU A 74 -9.95 -11.20 -7.18
C GLU A 74 -9.14 -12.36 -6.57
N GLN A 75 -7.93 -12.61 -7.07
CA GLN A 75 -7.03 -13.60 -6.51
C GLN A 75 -6.67 -13.28 -5.05
N LEU A 76 -6.31 -12.03 -4.74
CA LEU A 76 -6.00 -11.63 -3.37
C LEU A 76 -7.22 -11.72 -2.45
N ALA A 77 -8.42 -11.46 -2.96
CA ALA A 77 -9.67 -11.61 -2.21
C ALA A 77 -9.99 -13.07 -1.82
N THR A 78 -9.38 -14.07 -2.48
CA THR A 78 -9.50 -15.47 -2.04
C THR A 78 -8.61 -15.80 -0.84
N VAL A 79 -7.62 -14.97 -0.54
CA VAL A 79 -6.65 -15.20 0.55
C VAL A 79 -6.90 -14.26 1.73
N TYR A 80 -7.24 -13.00 1.45
CA TYR A 80 -7.32 -11.92 2.43
C TYR A 80 -8.75 -11.41 2.65
N GLY A 81 -8.99 -10.84 3.85
CA GLY A 81 -10.26 -10.21 4.18
C GLY A 81 -11.35 -11.17 4.65
N HIS A 82 -10.96 -12.35 5.18
CA HIS A 82 -11.87 -13.36 5.73
C HIS A 82 -11.96 -13.33 7.27
N ASN A 83 -11.25 -12.41 7.90
CA ASN A 83 -11.28 -12.24 9.35
C ASN A 83 -11.28 -10.76 9.70
N PHE A 84 -12.17 -10.35 10.59
CA PHE A 84 -12.24 -9.01 11.15
C PHE A 84 -12.50 -9.02 12.66
N SER A 85 -12.10 -10.08 13.35
CA SER A 85 -12.22 -10.20 14.81
C SER A 85 -11.43 -9.14 15.59
N SER A 86 -10.48 -8.49 14.94
CA SER A 86 -9.81 -7.28 15.43
C SER A 86 -10.09 -6.15 14.44
N PRO A 87 -10.99 -5.19 14.77
CA PRO A 87 -11.39 -4.12 13.86
C PRO A 87 -10.34 -3.02 13.74
N VAL A 88 -9.19 -3.39 13.15
CA VAL A 88 -8.06 -2.51 12.85
C VAL A 88 -7.84 -2.40 11.34
N TYR A 89 -7.08 -1.39 10.90
CA TYR A 89 -6.87 -1.15 9.47
C TYR A 89 -6.22 -2.32 8.73
N VAL A 90 -5.39 -3.13 9.41
CA VAL A 90 -4.61 -4.20 8.76
C VAL A 90 -5.52 -5.21 8.07
N PRO A 91 -6.42 -5.95 8.75
CA PRO A 91 -7.45 -6.74 8.07
C PRO A 91 -8.50 -5.86 7.37
N GLY A 92 -8.78 -4.67 7.92
CA GLY A 92 -9.81 -3.77 7.40
C GLY A 92 -9.63 -3.39 5.95
N MET A 93 -8.39 -3.15 5.50
CA MET A 93 -8.13 -2.81 4.10
C MET A 93 -8.46 -3.96 3.14
N SER A 94 -8.27 -5.20 3.55
CA SER A 94 -8.69 -6.37 2.75
C SER A 94 -10.21 -6.53 2.73
N VAL A 95 -10.89 -6.29 3.85
CA VAL A 95 -12.36 -6.30 3.93
C VAL A 95 -12.96 -5.20 3.04
N ILE A 96 -12.38 -3.99 3.05
CA ILE A 96 -12.76 -2.90 2.12
C ILE A 96 -12.56 -3.34 0.66
N GLY A 97 -11.44 -3.99 0.35
CA GLY A 97 -11.18 -4.53 -0.99
C GLY A 97 -12.26 -5.53 -1.43
N ARG A 98 -12.68 -6.43 -0.55
CA ARG A 98 -13.77 -7.38 -0.84
C ARG A 98 -15.11 -6.68 -1.08
N LEU A 99 -15.48 -5.70 -0.26
CA LEU A 99 -16.67 -4.88 -0.50
C LEU A 99 -16.63 -4.23 -1.90
N ARG A 100 -15.51 -3.64 -2.26
CA ARG A 100 -15.33 -3.00 -3.57
C ARG A 100 -15.34 -3.99 -4.76
N LEU A 101 -15.11 -5.27 -4.51
CA LEU A 101 -15.21 -6.35 -5.50
C LEU A 101 -16.62 -6.96 -5.58
N GLY A 102 -17.56 -6.58 -4.72
CA GLY A 102 -18.95 -7.04 -4.73
C GLY A 102 -19.22 -8.24 -3.81
N TYR A 103 -18.40 -8.44 -2.77
CA TYR A 103 -18.61 -9.50 -1.76
C TYR A 103 -19.41 -8.98 -0.55
N GLU A 104 -20.48 -8.19 -0.78
CA GLU A 104 -21.26 -7.52 0.28
C GLU A 104 -21.88 -8.51 1.28
N SER A 105 -22.44 -9.63 0.79
CA SER A 105 -23.09 -10.63 1.65
C SER A 105 -22.10 -11.26 2.63
N GLU A 106 -20.97 -11.74 2.11
CA GLU A 106 -19.94 -12.39 2.93
C GLU A 106 -19.29 -11.43 3.93
N VAL A 107 -19.12 -10.16 3.52
CA VAL A 107 -18.61 -9.15 4.44
C VAL A 107 -19.65 -8.76 5.48
N SER A 108 -20.93 -8.69 5.13
CA SER A 108 -22.00 -8.42 6.10
C SER A 108 -22.06 -9.50 7.20
N GLU A 109 -21.91 -10.78 6.83
CA GLU A 109 -21.82 -11.89 7.78
C GLU A 109 -20.58 -11.72 8.70
N LEU A 110 -19.45 -11.31 8.14
CA LEU A 110 -18.23 -11.05 8.91
C LEU A 110 -18.37 -9.90 9.91
N LEU A 111 -19.17 -8.88 9.57
CA LEU A 111 -19.42 -7.70 10.41
C LEU A 111 -20.60 -7.88 11.37
N GLU A 112 -21.42 -8.93 11.22
CA GLU A 112 -22.62 -9.14 12.01
C GLU A 112 -22.44 -8.95 13.51
N PRO A 113 -21.38 -9.49 14.19
CA PRO A 113 -21.20 -9.31 15.63
C PRO A 113 -21.24 -7.83 16.06
N TYR A 114 -20.57 -6.96 15.31
CA TYR A 114 -20.52 -5.53 15.59
C TYR A 114 -21.85 -4.82 15.26
N LEU A 115 -22.51 -5.24 14.18
CA LEU A 115 -23.78 -4.67 13.75
C LEU A 115 -24.92 -4.98 14.73
N ILE A 116 -24.85 -6.10 15.47
CA ILE A 116 -25.83 -6.49 16.49
C ILE A 116 -25.45 -6.05 17.90
N GLY A 117 -24.32 -5.35 18.09
CA GLY A 117 -23.99 -4.67 19.34
C GLY A 117 -22.72 -5.13 20.07
N GLU A 118 -21.86 -5.97 19.46
CA GLU A 118 -20.53 -6.21 20.04
C GLU A 118 -19.74 -4.88 20.07
N SER A 119 -19.16 -4.59 21.22
CA SER A 119 -18.41 -3.35 21.42
C SER A 119 -17.09 -3.33 20.68
N ILE A 120 -16.74 -2.18 20.12
CA ILE A 120 -15.43 -1.94 19.49
C ILE A 120 -14.63 -1.00 20.37
N GLU A 121 -13.49 -1.48 20.87
CA GLU A 121 -12.56 -0.63 21.60
C GLU A 121 -11.62 0.11 20.64
N ILE A 122 -11.80 1.43 20.53
CA ILE A 122 -10.95 2.29 19.70
C ILE A 122 -9.93 2.97 20.62
N THR A 123 -8.82 2.29 20.89
CA THR A 123 -7.75 2.75 21.79
C THR A 123 -6.46 3.15 21.10
N ASN A 124 -6.39 3.01 19.78
CA ASN A 124 -5.21 3.36 18.98
C ASN A 124 -5.61 3.75 17.53
N ALA A 125 -4.67 4.38 16.83
CA ALA A 125 -4.89 4.85 15.48
C ALA A 125 -5.29 3.74 14.49
N SER A 126 -4.74 2.53 14.65
CA SER A 126 -5.06 1.38 13.81
C SER A 126 -6.52 0.96 13.95
N ALA A 127 -7.06 0.97 15.20
CA ALA A 127 -8.48 0.70 15.47
C ALA A 127 -9.38 1.82 14.93
N LEU A 128 -8.94 3.09 15.04
CA LEU A 128 -9.68 4.21 14.45
C LEU A 128 -9.81 4.05 12.93
N ALA A 129 -8.72 3.75 12.22
CA ALA A 129 -8.75 3.52 10.79
C ALA A 129 -9.51 2.25 10.38
N GLY A 130 -9.60 1.25 11.27
CA GLY A 130 -10.41 0.05 11.06
C GLY A 130 -11.89 0.38 10.84
N GLN A 131 -12.38 1.50 11.40
CA GLN A 131 -13.77 1.94 11.24
C GLN A 131 -14.12 2.40 9.81
N LEU A 132 -13.13 2.58 8.94
CA LEU A 132 -13.36 2.78 7.50
C LEU A 132 -14.07 1.58 6.85
N VAL A 133 -13.97 0.39 7.44
CA VAL A 133 -14.73 -0.78 6.98
C VAL A 133 -16.23 -0.52 7.06
N PHE A 134 -16.70 0.02 8.18
CA PHE A 134 -18.12 0.33 8.35
C PHE A 134 -18.58 1.47 7.45
N ALA A 135 -17.72 2.48 7.23
CA ALA A 135 -17.99 3.53 6.26
C ALA A 135 -18.13 2.96 4.84
N GLN A 136 -17.28 2.04 4.42
CA GLN A 136 -17.37 1.37 3.12
C GLN A 136 -18.57 0.43 3.05
N HIS A 137 -18.88 -0.30 4.13
CA HIS A 137 -20.04 -1.20 4.18
C HIS A 137 -21.35 -0.41 4.05
N TYR A 138 -21.46 0.76 4.70
CA TYR A 138 -22.59 1.66 4.50
C TYR A 138 -22.72 2.12 3.04
N GLU A 139 -21.62 2.51 2.40
CA GLU A 139 -21.64 2.91 0.98
C GLU A 139 -22.12 1.79 0.04
N SER A 140 -21.76 0.55 0.36
CA SER A 140 -22.11 -0.61 -0.48
C SER A 140 -23.52 -1.14 -0.22
N THR A 141 -24.02 -1.08 1.02
CA THR A 141 -25.24 -1.79 1.44
C THR A 141 -26.36 -0.87 1.96
N GLY A 142 -26.04 0.36 2.36
CA GLY A 142 -26.96 1.25 3.04
C GLY A 142 -27.24 0.89 4.51
N SER A 143 -26.38 0.06 5.16
CA SER A 143 -26.56 -0.36 6.55
C SER A 143 -26.44 0.80 7.52
N GLU A 144 -27.56 1.20 8.13
CA GLU A 144 -27.61 2.29 9.13
C GLU A 144 -26.76 2.00 10.37
N GLU A 145 -26.61 0.72 10.76
CA GLU A 145 -25.75 0.34 11.87
C GLU A 145 -24.28 0.58 11.55
N SER A 146 -23.87 0.31 10.31
CA SER A 146 -22.51 0.62 9.86
C SER A 146 -22.28 2.13 9.80
N LEU A 147 -23.26 2.90 9.36
CA LEU A 147 -23.17 4.37 9.42
C LEU A 147 -22.99 4.84 10.87
N ARG A 148 -23.78 4.32 11.81
CA ARG A 148 -23.69 4.68 13.23
C ARG A 148 -22.28 4.42 13.77
N LEU A 149 -21.72 3.22 13.55
CA LEU A 149 -20.38 2.86 14.01
C LEU A 149 -19.29 3.78 13.42
N ALA A 150 -19.37 4.07 12.13
CA ALA A 150 -18.42 4.98 11.47
C ALA A 150 -18.50 6.42 12.04
N LEU A 151 -19.72 6.90 12.32
CA LEU A 151 -19.94 8.24 12.89
C LEU A 151 -19.48 8.32 14.35
N GLU A 152 -19.77 7.30 15.17
CA GLU A 152 -19.29 7.23 16.56
C GLU A 152 -17.77 7.33 16.63
N ALA A 153 -17.07 6.63 15.74
CA ALA A 153 -15.62 6.72 15.65
C ALA A 153 -15.12 8.10 15.20
N ALA A 154 -15.82 8.73 14.25
CA ALA A 154 -15.45 10.08 13.80
C ALA A 154 -15.69 11.14 14.88
N GLU A 155 -16.70 10.95 15.75
CA GLU A 155 -16.98 11.87 16.87
C GLU A 155 -15.88 11.87 17.94
N LEU A 156 -15.01 10.86 18.00
CA LEU A 156 -13.82 10.87 18.90
C LEU A 156 -12.87 12.04 18.64
N ALA A 157 -12.99 12.71 17.50
CA ALA A 157 -12.21 13.90 17.16
C ALA A 157 -12.81 15.20 17.73
N PHE A 158 -13.89 15.11 18.50
CA PHE A 158 -14.62 16.23 19.12
C PHE A 158 -14.74 16.01 20.63
N ASP A 159 -14.84 17.12 21.39
CA ASP A 159 -15.08 17.06 22.83
C ASP A 159 -16.56 16.81 23.15
N GLU A 160 -16.89 16.71 24.43
CA GLU A 160 -18.26 16.51 24.94
C GLU A 160 -19.25 17.60 24.53
N ARG A 161 -18.76 18.77 24.11
CA ARG A 161 -19.58 19.90 23.63
C ARG A 161 -19.74 19.86 22.11
N GLY A 162 -19.08 18.90 21.43
CA GLY A 162 -19.03 18.79 19.96
C GLY A 162 -18.05 19.76 19.31
N GLU A 163 -17.14 20.38 20.10
CA GLU A 163 -16.08 21.24 19.57
C GLU A 163 -14.90 20.40 19.09
N PRO A 164 -14.24 20.77 17.98
CA PRO A 164 -13.15 20.00 17.43
C PRO A 164 -11.93 20.05 18.37
N LEU A 165 -11.32 18.90 18.60
CA LEU A 165 -10.01 18.82 19.28
C LEU A 165 -8.93 19.56 18.47
N GLU A 166 -7.78 19.82 19.05
CA GLU A 166 -6.64 20.44 18.38
C GLU A 166 -6.17 19.58 17.20
N VAL A 167 -6.16 18.28 17.39
CA VAL A 167 -5.78 17.24 16.42
C VAL A 167 -6.62 16.00 16.65
N ALA A 168 -6.84 15.16 15.66
CA ALA A 168 -7.54 13.88 15.82
C ALA A 168 -6.80 13.01 16.87
N PRO A 169 -7.53 12.28 17.72
CA PRO A 169 -6.93 11.48 18.78
C PRO A 169 -6.06 10.36 18.22
N MET A 170 -5.19 9.81 19.08
CA MET A 170 -4.39 8.62 18.79
C MET A 170 -3.39 8.79 17.62
N HIS A 171 -3.09 10.03 17.22
CA HIS A 171 -2.16 10.29 16.11
C HIS A 171 -0.72 9.86 16.40
N ASN A 172 -0.36 9.72 17.67
CA ASN A 172 0.97 9.29 18.15
C ASN A 172 2.13 10.04 17.50
N GLU A 173 1.89 11.23 16.93
CA GLU A 173 2.86 12.03 16.19
C GLU A 173 3.51 11.27 15.02
N MET A 174 2.80 10.31 14.42
CA MET A 174 3.30 9.52 13.28
C MET A 174 2.60 9.91 11.98
N SER A 175 3.34 9.89 10.87
CA SER A 175 2.83 10.20 9.54
C SER A 175 1.72 9.25 9.07
N ASP A 176 1.59 8.09 9.68
CA ASP A 176 0.47 7.16 9.53
C ASP A 176 -0.88 7.84 9.78
N SER A 177 -0.92 8.84 10.66
CA SER A 177 -2.13 9.51 11.09
C SER A 177 -2.84 10.29 9.96
N PHE A 178 -2.14 10.66 8.90
CA PHE A 178 -2.79 11.18 7.70
C PHE A 178 -3.84 10.21 7.14
N PHE A 179 -3.57 8.91 7.19
CA PHE A 179 -4.53 7.88 6.79
C PHE A 179 -5.45 7.47 7.93
N MET A 180 -4.93 7.35 9.16
CA MET A 180 -5.66 6.74 10.27
C MET A 180 -6.91 7.52 10.68
N ALA A 181 -6.94 8.84 10.51
CA ALA A 181 -8.06 9.68 10.91
C ALA A 181 -8.75 10.41 9.74
N THR A 182 -7.96 10.93 8.77
CA THR A 182 -8.48 11.91 7.80
C THR A 182 -9.60 11.33 6.91
N PRO A 183 -9.46 10.13 6.29
CA PRO A 183 -10.50 9.58 5.43
C PRO A 183 -11.82 9.33 6.18
N LEU A 184 -11.75 8.85 7.43
CA LEU A 184 -12.94 8.59 8.23
C LEU A 184 -13.71 9.88 8.54
N LEU A 185 -13.01 10.94 8.93
CA LEU A 185 -13.61 12.26 9.16
C LEU A 185 -14.30 12.80 7.89
N VAL A 186 -13.63 12.69 6.75
CA VAL A 186 -14.21 13.16 5.48
C VAL A 186 -15.43 12.32 5.07
N LYS A 187 -15.40 11.00 5.26
CA LYS A 187 -16.56 10.13 5.07
C LYS A 187 -17.74 10.54 5.97
N ALA A 188 -17.50 10.81 7.25
CA ALA A 188 -18.53 11.31 8.16
C ALA A 188 -19.14 12.63 7.66
N GLY A 189 -18.32 13.53 7.13
CA GLY A 189 -18.76 14.75 6.49
C GLY A 189 -19.65 14.49 5.26
N LYS A 190 -19.22 13.57 4.39
CA LYS A 190 -19.97 13.15 3.20
C LYS A 190 -21.36 12.59 3.55
N PHE A 191 -21.42 11.69 4.52
CA PHE A 191 -22.66 11.02 4.89
C PHE A 191 -23.64 11.93 5.60
N THR A 192 -23.16 12.88 6.41
CA THR A 192 -24.02 13.76 7.23
C THR A 192 -24.27 15.13 6.62
N GLY A 193 -23.47 15.55 5.64
CA GLY A 193 -23.45 16.92 5.13
C GLY A 193 -22.89 17.95 6.13
N LYS A 194 -22.39 17.52 7.31
CA LYS A 194 -21.93 18.42 8.36
C LYS A 194 -20.50 18.91 8.09
N ARG A 195 -20.33 20.19 7.96
CA ARG A 195 -19.06 20.85 7.68
C ARG A 195 -17.98 20.60 8.76
N LYS A 196 -18.40 20.44 10.03
CA LYS A 196 -17.45 20.23 11.16
C LYS A 196 -16.44 19.14 10.92
N TYR A 197 -16.81 18.05 10.25
CA TYR A 197 -15.92 16.93 9.98
C TYR A 197 -14.83 17.28 8.94
N TYR A 198 -15.17 18.03 7.90
CA TYR A 198 -14.19 18.52 6.92
C TYR A 198 -13.23 19.54 7.53
N ASP A 199 -13.77 20.44 8.38
CA ASP A 199 -12.94 21.41 9.11
C ASP A 199 -11.99 20.70 10.07
N MET A 200 -12.44 19.63 10.77
CA MET A 200 -11.58 18.83 11.65
C MET A 200 -10.54 18.02 10.87
N ALA A 201 -10.91 17.40 9.75
CA ALA A 201 -9.97 16.72 8.88
C ALA A 201 -8.88 17.69 8.37
N THR A 202 -9.27 18.91 7.99
CA THR A 202 -8.33 19.95 7.57
C THR A 202 -7.38 20.34 8.71
N ARG A 203 -7.91 20.58 9.90
CA ARG A 203 -7.11 20.91 11.09
C ARG A 203 -6.08 19.84 11.39
N HIS A 204 -6.52 18.58 11.38
CA HIS A 204 -5.63 17.43 11.60
C HIS A 204 -4.52 17.33 10.56
N VAL A 205 -4.84 17.45 9.27
CA VAL A 205 -3.85 17.44 8.18
C VAL A 205 -2.82 18.57 8.33
N ILE A 206 -3.27 19.78 8.63
CA ILE A 206 -2.36 20.93 8.83
C ILE A 206 -1.45 20.69 10.03
N TYR A 207 -2.01 20.20 11.15
CA TYR A 207 -1.23 19.90 12.35
C TYR A 207 -0.14 18.85 12.04
N MET A 208 -0.53 17.71 11.46
CA MET A 208 0.40 16.62 11.13
C MET A 208 1.47 17.05 10.12
N ARG A 209 1.09 17.84 9.12
CA ARG A 209 2.05 18.40 8.17
C ARG A 209 3.06 19.33 8.86
N THR A 210 2.60 20.23 9.71
CA THR A 210 3.47 21.15 10.43
C THR A 210 4.47 20.40 11.32
N LEU A 211 4.04 19.31 11.92
CA LEU A 211 4.87 18.49 12.82
C LEU A 211 5.91 17.66 12.06
N LEU A 212 5.56 17.13 10.88
CA LEU A 212 6.31 16.03 10.26
C LEU A 212 6.96 16.36 8.92
N GLN A 213 6.55 17.46 8.26
CA GLN A 213 7.10 17.80 6.96
C GLN A 213 8.59 18.13 7.06
N ARG A 214 9.37 17.55 6.15
CA ARG A 214 10.79 17.86 5.93
C ARG A 214 10.92 18.98 4.89
N HIS A 215 12.11 19.54 4.79
CA HIS A 215 12.40 20.63 3.85
C HIS A 215 12.24 20.26 2.36
N ASN A 216 12.21 18.95 2.06
CA ASN A 216 12.06 18.38 0.71
C ASN A 216 10.64 17.85 0.43
N ASP A 217 9.64 18.27 1.20
CA ASP A 217 8.23 17.83 1.12
C ASP A 217 7.96 16.35 1.37
N LEU A 218 8.97 15.55 1.75
CA LEU A 218 8.75 14.24 2.36
C LEU A 218 8.31 14.42 3.81
N TYR A 219 7.73 13.36 4.37
CA TYR A 219 7.38 13.32 5.79
C TYR A 219 8.34 12.42 6.55
N ARG A 220 8.88 12.93 7.69
CA ARG A 220 9.48 12.02 8.68
C ARG A 220 8.40 11.13 9.28
N HIS A 221 8.77 9.93 9.71
CA HIS A 221 7.79 9.03 10.34
C HIS A 221 7.26 9.60 11.66
N SER A 222 8.15 10.15 12.48
CA SER A 222 7.83 10.86 13.72
C SER A 222 8.88 11.93 14.04
N PRO A 223 8.64 12.81 15.03
CA PRO A 223 9.65 13.80 15.48
C PRO A 223 10.92 13.18 16.09
N GLU A 224 10.90 11.90 16.47
CA GLU A 224 12.03 11.23 17.14
C GLU A 224 13.24 11.04 16.23
N ALA A 225 13.04 10.93 14.91
CA ALA A 225 14.13 10.85 13.93
C ALA A 225 13.74 11.51 12.60
N ASP A 226 14.69 12.16 11.94
CA ASP A 226 14.47 12.76 10.61
C ASP A 226 14.57 11.72 9.48
N VAL A 227 13.77 10.65 9.57
CA VAL A 227 13.76 9.51 8.63
C VAL A 227 12.44 9.48 7.87
N ALA A 228 12.53 9.49 6.54
CA ALA A 228 11.38 9.36 5.64
C ALA A 228 11.02 7.87 5.45
N TRP A 229 10.45 7.24 6.48
CA TRP A 229 9.98 5.87 6.38
C TRP A 229 8.87 5.74 5.32
N SER A 230 9.01 4.78 4.41
CA SER A 230 8.19 4.77 3.19
C SER A 230 6.72 4.49 3.44
N ARG A 231 6.39 3.56 4.34
CA ARG A 231 4.97 3.27 4.63
C ARG A 231 4.29 4.46 5.30
N GLY A 232 4.98 5.23 6.15
CA GLY A 232 4.46 6.49 6.67
C GLY A 232 4.19 7.53 5.59
N ASN A 233 5.09 7.65 4.61
CA ASN A 233 4.89 8.50 3.42
C ASN A 233 3.77 7.95 2.51
N GLY A 234 3.65 6.62 2.37
CA GLY A 234 2.55 5.97 1.69
C GLY A 234 1.20 6.23 2.35
N PHE A 235 1.12 6.19 3.68
CA PHE A 235 -0.07 6.57 4.43
C PHE A 235 -0.45 8.04 4.22
N ALA A 236 0.52 8.94 4.19
CA ALA A 236 0.25 10.35 3.90
C ALA A 236 -0.34 10.52 2.49
N ALA A 237 0.27 9.91 1.47
CA ALA A 237 -0.24 9.96 0.10
C ALA A 237 -1.64 9.34 -0.02
N LEU A 238 -1.84 8.13 0.50
CA LEU A 238 -3.12 7.41 0.46
C LEU A 238 -4.22 8.15 1.22
N GLY A 239 -3.93 8.59 2.46
CA GLY A 239 -4.89 9.27 3.31
C GLY A 239 -5.40 10.57 2.71
N LEU A 240 -4.50 11.39 2.15
CA LEU A 240 -4.85 12.63 1.45
C LEU A 240 -5.65 12.35 0.17
N ALA A 241 -5.27 11.35 -0.63
CA ALA A 241 -5.98 11.00 -1.85
C ALA A 241 -7.39 10.47 -1.58
N LEU A 242 -7.55 9.58 -0.58
CA LEU A 242 -8.86 9.08 -0.16
C LEU A 242 -9.76 10.21 0.36
N ALA A 243 -9.21 11.09 1.19
CA ALA A 243 -9.95 12.24 1.70
C ALA A 243 -10.43 13.17 0.56
N LEU A 244 -9.53 13.54 -0.36
CA LEU A 244 -9.86 14.44 -1.48
C LEU A 244 -10.94 13.89 -2.41
N SER A 245 -11.06 12.56 -2.55
CA SER A 245 -12.12 11.94 -3.37
C SER A 245 -13.53 12.25 -2.84
N ASP A 246 -13.68 12.38 -1.52
CA ASP A 246 -14.96 12.66 -0.86
C ASP A 246 -15.07 14.11 -0.32
N PHE A 247 -14.01 14.92 -0.48
CA PHE A 247 -13.99 16.30 -0.01
C PHE A 247 -14.80 17.20 -0.96
N PRO A 248 -15.75 18.04 -0.48
CA PRO A 248 -16.55 18.87 -1.35
C PRO A 248 -15.72 19.82 -2.22
N LYS A 249 -16.05 19.90 -3.51
CA LYS A 249 -15.31 20.74 -4.47
C LYS A 249 -15.31 22.23 -4.11
N ASN A 250 -16.35 22.71 -3.40
CA ASN A 250 -16.50 24.09 -2.98
C ASN A 250 -16.02 24.36 -1.55
N HIS A 251 -15.41 23.41 -0.87
CA HIS A 251 -14.88 23.62 0.48
C HIS A 251 -13.58 24.43 0.42
N PRO A 252 -13.42 25.51 1.21
CA PRO A 252 -12.26 26.42 1.10
C PRO A 252 -10.91 25.77 1.37
N ALA A 253 -10.89 24.69 2.15
CA ALA A 253 -9.64 23.97 2.44
C ALA A 253 -9.25 22.93 1.39
N ARG A 254 -10.14 22.62 0.41
CA ARG A 254 -9.86 21.56 -0.57
C ARG A 254 -8.59 21.82 -1.36
N ASP A 255 -8.41 23.03 -1.88
CA ASP A 255 -7.25 23.38 -2.69
C ASP A 255 -5.94 23.34 -1.87
N ILE A 256 -6.01 23.65 -0.58
CA ILE A 256 -4.87 23.56 0.34
C ILE A 256 -4.45 22.09 0.49
N ILE A 257 -5.40 21.19 0.77
CA ILE A 257 -5.13 19.76 0.94
C ILE A 257 -4.65 19.14 -0.38
N LEU A 258 -5.24 19.56 -1.51
CA LEU A 258 -4.80 19.13 -2.84
C LEU A 258 -3.36 19.56 -3.10
N GLY A 259 -3.00 20.82 -2.78
CA GLY A 259 -1.62 21.29 -2.86
C GLY A 259 -0.65 20.45 -2.03
N PHE A 260 -1.05 20.01 -0.84
CA PHE A 260 -0.23 19.14 0.01
C PHE A 260 -0.01 17.76 -0.62
N LEU A 261 -1.05 17.15 -1.19
CA LEU A 261 -0.93 15.88 -1.90
C LEU A 261 0.00 16.00 -3.12
N VAL A 262 -0.22 17.01 -3.97
CA VAL A 262 0.56 17.22 -5.19
C VAL A 262 2.04 17.46 -4.87
N ASN A 263 2.34 18.30 -3.88
CA ASN A 263 3.71 18.56 -3.46
C ASN A 263 4.38 17.28 -2.94
N HIS A 264 3.68 16.53 -2.10
CA HIS A 264 4.20 15.28 -1.56
C HIS A 264 4.45 14.23 -2.64
N LEU A 265 3.53 14.05 -3.59
CA LEU A 265 3.72 13.11 -4.70
C LEU A 265 4.87 13.53 -5.63
N ASN A 266 5.05 14.84 -5.87
CA ASN A 266 6.21 15.36 -6.60
C ASN A 266 7.53 15.08 -5.85
N ALA A 267 7.53 15.18 -4.53
CA ALA A 267 8.70 14.86 -3.70
C ALA A 267 9.05 13.37 -3.71
N LEU A 268 8.06 12.50 -3.87
CA LEU A 268 8.26 11.05 -3.94
C LEU A 268 8.81 10.56 -5.28
N LEU A 269 8.47 11.22 -6.40
CA LEU A 269 8.84 10.78 -7.75
C LEU A 269 10.36 10.52 -7.95
N PRO A 270 11.28 11.42 -7.52
CA PRO A 270 12.72 11.22 -7.72
C PRO A 270 13.28 10.00 -6.98
N HIS A 271 12.54 9.46 -6.01
CA HIS A 271 12.95 8.34 -5.18
C HIS A 271 12.37 6.98 -5.63
N GLN A 272 11.60 6.97 -6.73
CA GLN A 272 11.18 5.71 -7.34
C GLN A 272 12.38 5.07 -8.04
N ASP A 273 12.69 3.81 -7.71
CA ASP A 273 13.79 3.09 -8.32
C ASP A 273 13.51 2.70 -9.79
N SER A 274 14.52 2.14 -10.46
CA SER A 274 14.39 1.71 -11.86
C SER A 274 13.35 0.62 -12.05
N ASP A 275 13.12 -0.21 -11.04
CA ASP A 275 12.15 -1.31 -11.04
C ASP A 275 10.71 -0.84 -10.74
N GLY A 276 10.55 0.40 -10.29
CA GLY A 276 9.26 1.03 -10.02
C GLY A 276 8.82 1.00 -8.55
N MET A 277 9.72 0.70 -7.64
CA MET A 277 9.44 0.62 -6.20
C MET A 277 9.91 1.87 -5.47
N TRP A 278 9.31 2.14 -4.31
CA TRP A 278 9.88 3.00 -3.28
C TRP A 278 10.50 2.12 -2.19
N HIS A 279 11.66 2.56 -1.69
CA HIS A 279 12.43 1.82 -0.71
C HIS A 279 11.90 2.07 0.70
N GLU A 280 12.20 1.19 1.65
CA GLU A 280 11.74 1.26 3.05
C GLU A 280 12.02 2.60 3.70
N VAL A 281 13.17 3.22 3.41
CA VAL A 281 13.46 4.62 3.69
C VAL A 281 13.57 5.34 2.36
N ILE A 282 12.64 6.26 2.08
CA ILE A 282 12.42 6.87 0.76
C ILE A 282 13.70 7.42 0.14
N ASP A 283 14.48 8.17 0.90
CA ASP A 283 15.70 8.85 0.48
C ASP A 283 16.98 8.07 0.81
N TYR A 284 16.86 6.76 1.10
CA TYR A 284 18.00 5.87 1.33
C TYR A 284 17.95 4.64 0.40
N PRO A 285 18.57 4.73 -0.80
CA PRO A 285 18.52 3.66 -1.80
C PRO A 285 19.15 2.32 -1.36
N GLY A 286 19.90 2.30 -0.26
CA GLY A 286 20.45 1.08 0.33
C GLY A 286 19.44 0.25 1.14
N SER A 287 18.26 0.79 1.45
CA SER A 287 17.18 0.03 2.08
C SER A 287 16.46 -0.86 1.06
N PHE A 288 15.67 -1.82 1.51
CA PHE A 288 14.96 -2.71 0.58
C PHE A 288 13.76 -2.01 -0.09
N ALA A 289 13.43 -2.44 -1.31
CA ALA A 289 12.25 -1.99 -2.05
C ALA A 289 10.97 -2.50 -1.34
N GLU A 290 10.06 -1.60 -0.93
CA GLU A 290 8.94 -1.89 -0.04
C GLU A 290 7.60 -1.90 -0.79
N ILE A 291 6.86 -3.02 -0.70
CA ILE A 291 5.67 -3.25 -1.52
C ILE A 291 4.45 -2.49 -1.02
N THR A 292 4.27 -2.34 0.31
CA THR A 292 3.05 -1.72 0.84
C THR A 292 3.00 -0.22 0.56
N SER A 293 4.11 0.48 0.74
CA SER A 293 4.22 1.91 0.39
C SER A 293 4.07 2.13 -1.11
N THR A 294 4.67 1.25 -1.93
CA THR A 294 4.54 1.33 -3.39
C THR A 294 3.08 1.19 -3.82
N ALA A 295 2.32 0.27 -3.23
CA ALA A 295 0.89 0.14 -3.50
C ALA A 295 0.08 1.36 -3.06
N MET A 296 0.39 1.94 -1.88
CA MET A 296 -0.29 3.14 -1.36
C MET A 296 -0.01 4.38 -2.22
N ILE A 297 1.27 4.61 -2.55
CA ILE A 297 1.67 5.74 -3.41
C ILE A 297 1.07 5.56 -4.81
N GLY A 298 1.12 4.34 -5.36
CA GLY A 298 0.49 4.00 -6.64
C GLY A 298 -1.02 4.28 -6.65
N THR A 299 -1.73 3.92 -5.57
CA THR A 299 -3.16 4.23 -5.40
C THR A 299 -3.41 5.75 -5.42
N ALA A 300 -2.59 6.51 -4.69
CA ALA A 300 -2.73 7.97 -4.64
C ALA A 300 -2.46 8.62 -6.02
N ILE A 301 -1.44 8.15 -6.73
CA ILE A 301 -1.13 8.62 -8.10
C ILE A 301 -2.29 8.28 -9.04
N LYS A 302 -2.81 7.03 -9.02
CA LYS A 302 -3.92 6.61 -9.89
C LYS A 302 -5.14 7.50 -9.69
N ARG A 303 -5.56 7.72 -8.44
CA ARG A 303 -6.67 8.63 -8.12
C ARG A 303 -6.40 10.05 -8.57
N GLY A 304 -5.17 10.55 -8.36
CA GLY A 304 -4.79 11.89 -8.79
C GLY A 304 -4.86 12.08 -10.30
N LEU A 305 -4.54 11.05 -11.07
CA LEU A 305 -4.68 11.06 -12.53
C LEU A 305 -6.15 11.00 -12.96
N ASP A 306 -6.94 10.10 -12.38
CA ASP A 306 -8.37 9.94 -12.71
C ASP A 306 -9.20 11.21 -12.41
N GLU A 307 -8.87 11.89 -11.33
CA GLU A 307 -9.54 13.13 -10.91
C GLU A 307 -8.96 14.40 -11.56
N GLY A 308 -7.92 14.25 -12.39
CA GLY A 308 -7.25 15.38 -13.06
C GLY A 308 -6.44 16.27 -12.12
N TRP A 309 -6.01 15.77 -10.98
CA TRP A 309 -5.16 16.51 -10.02
C TRP A 309 -3.68 16.50 -10.40
N LEU A 310 -3.26 15.53 -11.20
CA LEU A 310 -1.87 15.28 -11.57
C LEU A 310 -1.70 15.37 -13.10
N HIS A 311 -0.53 15.83 -13.51
CA HIS A 311 -0.16 15.85 -14.92
C HIS A 311 0.19 14.43 -15.41
N GLU A 312 -0.52 13.95 -16.43
CA GLU A 312 -0.38 12.60 -16.96
C GLU A 312 1.05 12.30 -17.44
N GLU A 313 1.65 13.22 -18.21
CA GLU A 313 3.02 13.04 -18.73
C GLU A 313 4.06 12.80 -17.63
N THR A 314 3.84 13.37 -16.42
CA THR A 314 4.75 13.24 -15.29
C THR A 314 4.50 11.97 -14.48
N PHE A 315 3.24 11.67 -14.19
CA PHE A 315 2.89 10.64 -13.19
C PHE A 315 2.50 9.28 -13.79
N LEU A 316 1.99 9.23 -15.01
CA LEU A 316 1.61 7.96 -15.64
C LEU A 316 2.78 6.97 -15.81
N PRO A 317 4.00 7.40 -16.21
CA PRO A 317 5.14 6.49 -16.27
C PRO A 317 5.51 5.89 -14.90
N ALA A 318 5.44 6.69 -13.83
CA ALA A 318 5.70 6.23 -12.48
C ALA A 318 4.63 5.24 -12.00
N LEU A 319 3.36 5.52 -12.26
CA LEU A 319 2.25 4.60 -11.97
C LEU A 319 2.41 3.25 -12.67
N GLN A 320 2.74 3.27 -13.97
CA GLN A 320 2.92 2.05 -14.76
C GLN A 320 4.08 1.18 -14.24
N LYS A 321 5.19 1.81 -13.84
CA LYS A 321 6.32 1.12 -13.21
C LYS A 321 5.91 0.52 -11.86
N ALA A 322 5.26 1.29 -10.98
CA ALA A 322 4.79 0.82 -9.68
C ALA A 322 3.83 -0.37 -9.84
N TRP A 323 2.88 -0.27 -10.76
CA TRP A 323 1.94 -1.35 -11.05
C TRP A 323 2.64 -2.63 -11.51
N LYS A 324 3.58 -2.52 -12.44
CA LYS A 324 4.38 -3.66 -12.91
C LYS A 324 5.18 -4.28 -11.76
N ALA A 325 5.82 -3.47 -10.94
CA ALA A 325 6.63 -3.90 -9.82
C ALA A 325 5.82 -4.66 -8.76
N VAL A 326 4.64 -4.16 -8.40
CA VAL A 326 3.74 -4.79 -7.44
C VAL A 326 3.21 -6.13 -7.96
N LYS A 327 2.77 -6.20 -9.23
CA LYS A 327 2.34 -7.46 -9.86
C LYS A 327 3.40 -8.55 -9.78
N ILE A 328 4.64 -8.21 -10.12
CA ILE A 328 5.76 -9.15 -10.15
C ILE A 328 6.07 -9.67 -8.75
N ARG A 329 5.97 -8.81 -7.73
CA ARG A 329 6.29 -9.15 -6.34
C ARG A 329 5.16 -9.81 -5.55
N THR A 330 4.04 -10.07 -6.21
CA THR A 330 2.89 -10.79 -5.62
C THR A 330 2.74 -12.15 -6.29
N SER A 331 2.85 -13.23 -5.53
CA SER A 331 2.66 -14.60 -6.05
C SER A 331 1.19 -14.93 -6.30
N PHE A 332 0.91 -16.07 -6.93
CA PHE A 332 -0.46 -16.54 -7.13
C PHE A 332 -1.09 -17.07 -5.83
N GLU A 333 -0.30 -17.43 -4.84
CA GLU A 333 -0.73 -17.85 -3.50
C GLU A 333 -0.95 -16.65 -2.55
N GLY A 334 -0.74 -15.41 -3.03
CA GLY A 334 -0.87 -14.21 -2.22
C GLY A 334 0.35 -13.88 -1.37
N VAL A 335 1.48 -14.55 -1.60
CA VAL A 335 2.75 -14.25 -0.94
C VAL A 335 3.37 -12.98 -1.56
N PHE A 336 3.90 -12.11 -0.71
CA PHE A 336 4.56 -10.87 -1.12
C PHE A 336 6.08 -10.93 -0.94
N ILE A 337 6.79 -10.21 -1.79
CA ILE A 337 8.23 -10.01 -1.68
C ILE A 337 8.46 -8.61 -1.11
N ASN A 338 9.14 -8.54 0.04
CA ASN A 338 9.55 -7.30 0.69
C ASN A 338 8.38 -6.44 1.21
N ALA A 339 7.47 -7.01 2.00
CA ALA A 339 6.59 -6.22 2.85
C ALA A 339 7.33 -5.84 4.15
N CYS A 340 7.30 -4.56 4.54
CA CYS A 340 7.92 -4.14 5.78
C CYS A 340 7.11 -4.63 6.99
N THR A 341 7.78 -5.18 7.99
CA THR A 341 7.15 -5.58 9.26
C THR A 341 6.49 -4.39 9.98
N SER A 342 5.70 -4.65 11.02
CA SER A 342 5.11 -3.60 11.86
C SER A 342 6.20 -2.71 12.44
N THR A 343 6.05 -1.39 12.31
CA THR A 343 7.07 -0.41 12.69
C THR A 343 6.41 0.74 13.44
N GLY A 344 6.84 0.96 14.67
CA GLY A 344 6.49 2.14 15.45
C GLY A 344 7.51 3.26 15.27
N LYS A 345 7.46 4.27 16.13
CA LYS A 345 8.49 5.32 16.19
C LYS A 345 9.85 4.70 16.46
N MET A 346 10.85 5.13 15.71
CA MET A 346 12.25 4.72 15.87
C MET A 346 13.12 5.96 16.06
N SER A 347 14.17 5.83 16.86
CA SER A 347 15.02 6.96 17.27
C SER A 347 16.19 7.23 16.31
N SER A 348 16.43 6.37 15.30
CA SER A 348 17.55 6.55 14.37
C SER A 348 17.29 5.90 13.01
N LEU A 349 18.07 6.27 11.99
CA LEU A 349 18.04 5.65 10.67
C LEU A 349 18.35 4.15 10.74
N GLU A 350 19.37 3.77 11.52
CA GLU A 350 19.77 2.38 11.67
C GLU A 350 18.62 1.52 12.19
N ALA A 351 17.85 2.03 13.16
CA ALA A 351 16.70 1.32 13.70
C ALA A 351 15.59 1.08 12.67
N TYR A 352 15.43 1.95 11.66
CA TYR A 352 14.55 1.70 10.52
C TYR A 352 15.16 0.68 9.57
N LEU A 353 16.45 0.79 9.24
CA LEU A 353 17.15 -0.14 8.33
C LEU A 353 17.22 -1.57 8.88
N ASP A 354 17.15 -1.74 10.20
CA ASP A 354 17.09 -3.05 10.87
C ASP A 354 15.69 -3.71 10.80
N ARG A 355 14.69 -3.03 10.21
CA ARG A 355 13.34 -3.62 10.08
C ARG A 355 13.36 -4.72 9.02
N LEU A 356 12.70 -5.83 9.35
CA LEU A 356 12.70 -7.00 8.47
C LEU A 356 11.81 -6.79 7.24
N ALA A 357 12.32 -7.18 6.10
CA ALA A 357 11.55 -7.41 4.89
C ALA A 357 10.86 -8.78 5.00
N ILE A 358 9.53 -8.80 4.92
CA ILE A 358 8.73 -10.02 4.96
C ILE A 358 8.64 -10.60 3.55
N PHE A 359 8.97 -11.89 3.44
CA PHE A 359 8.73 -12.71 2.27
C PHE A 359 7.75 -13.82 2.68
N ASN A 360 6.48 -13.49 2.71
CA ASN A 360 5.40 -14.40 3.12
C ASN A 360 4.03 -13.78 2.85
N LEU A 361 2.95 -14.44 3.32
CA LEU A 361 1.65 -13.82 3.52
C LEU A 361 1.78 -12.64 4.50
N ASP A 362 1.15 -11.53 4.16
CA ASP A 362 1.13 -10.33 5.00
C ASP A 362 -0.19 -9.56 4.77
N ASP A 363 -1.01 -9.42 5.82
CA ASP A 363 -2.33 -8.79 5.72
C ASP A 363 -2.25 -7.30 5.34
N ARG A 364 -1.16 -6.59 5.70
CA ARG A 364 -0.96 -5.19 5.31
C ARG A 364 -0.76 -5.08 3.80
N ALA A 365 0.14 -5.91 3.27
CA ALA A 365 0.38 -5.98 1.83
C ALA A 365 -0.87 -6.49 1.10
N GLY A 366 -1.55 -7.51 1.63
CA GLY A 366 -2.79 -8.05 1.08
C GLY A 366 -3.84 -6.97 0.84
N GLY A 367 -4.15 -6.20 1.87
CA GLY A 367 -5.12 -5.10 1.79
C GLY A 367 -4.68 -3.99 0.85
N MET A 368 -3.43 -3.52 0.94
CA MET A 368 -2.95 -2.39 0.13
C MET A 368 -2.82 -2.76 -1.36
N VAL A 369 -2.26 -3.93 -1.68
CA VAL A 369 -2.11 -4.40 -3.06
C VAL A 369 -3.47 -4.73 -3.69
N MET A 370 -4.40 -5.33 -2.93
CA MET A 370 -5.77 -5.57 -3.42
C MET A 370 -6.45 -4.26 -3.81
N ASN A 371 -6.43 -3.25 -2.94
CA ASN A 371 -7.05 -1.95 -3.24
C ASN A 371 -6.33 -1.22 -4.39
N PHE A 372 -5.00 -1.27 -4.47
CA PHE A 372 -4.29 -0.74 -5.62
C PHE A 372 -4.69 -1.44 -6.93
N SER A 373 -4.84 -2.77 -6.88
CA SER A 373 -5.30 -3.54 -8.04
C SER A 373 -6.71 -3.16 -8.48
N ILE A 374 -7.61 -2.88 -7.53
CA ILE A 374 -8.97 -2.40 -7.80
C ILE A 374 -8.92 -1.01 -8.45
N GLU A 375 -8.11 -0.08 -7.94
CA GLU A 375 -7.94 1.24 -8.56
C GLU A 375 -7.45 1.11 -10.01
N MET A 376 -6.46 0.25 -10.24
CA MET A 376 -5.92 0.01 -11.59
C MET A 376 -6.93 -0.70 -12.52
N ALA A 377 -7.94 -1.37 -11.99
CA ALA A 377 -9.01 -2.03 -12.76
C ALA A 377 -10.22 -1.11 -12.99
N ALA A 378 -10.37 -0.06 -12.19
CA ALA A 378 -11.43 0.93 -12.37
C ALA A 378 -11.16 1.71 -13.66
N LEU A 379 -11.97 1.46 -14.62
CA LEU A 379 -11.99 2.05 -15.94
C LEU A 379 -13.25 2.88 -16.13
#